data_5186faeb644172ef93f6bc724a5af0c8
#
_entry.id   5186faeb644172ef93f6bc724a5af0c8
#
_cell.length_a   1.000
_cell.length_b   1.000
_cell.length_c   1.000
_cell.angle_alpha   90.00
_cell.angle_beta   90.00
_cell.angle_gamma   90.00
#
_symmetry.space_group_name_H-M   'P 1'
#
loop_
_entity.id
_entity.type
_entity.pdbx_description
1 polymer ?
#
loop_
_entity_poly.entity_id
_entity_poly.type
_entity_poly.pdbx_seq_one_letter_code
_entity_poly.pdbx_strand_id
1 'polypeptide(L)'
;MDNLNETSFNGFFLLSLADTPSLQALSSITFLIMYILTLSINALILIAVRINLRLHTPMYFFLSNLSIIDIGISTSVVPKLIIITITQYKSISLLDCAVQIFFHSALVVTECVLLAVMAYDRYTAICKPLHYNTLMNKRFCISMVAVCWAVGCINSSFHVTYTFQLPFCRSHHINHFFCEIPVLFSVSCQDTWFHEISMYIAACILGLIAFISILFSYIYIISTVLNIRSTEGRHKAFSTCASHLTVVSLYYGPLMFMYFRPHSRNSPSIERTVSIIYLXLQCXIPSSIAXGIKISKLPYKELAAF
;
A
#
# COMPACT_ATOMS: atom_id res chain seq x y z
N MET A 1 3.30 -23.44 33.45
CA MET A 1 2.07 -24.16 33.77
C MET A 1 0.90 -23.18 33.75
N ASP A 2 0.46 -22.80 32.59
CA ASP A 2 -0.75 -21.99 32.48
C ASP A 2 -1.65 -22.63 31.44
N ASN A 3 -2.42 -23.63 31.87
CA ASN A 3 -3.57 -24.13 31.14
C ASN A 3 -4.69 -23.07 31.25
N LEU A 4 -4.50 -21.94 30.61
CA LEU A 4 -5.62 -21.04 30.34
C LEU A 4 -6.56 -21.76 29.40
N ASN A 5 -7.79 -21.94 29.85
CA ASN A 5 -8.87 -22.61 29.11
C ASN A 5 -8.92 -22.11 27.65
N GLU A 6 -8.34 -22.86 26.73
CA GLU A 6 -8.36 -22.58 25.29
C GLU A 6 -9.79 -22.52 24.72
N THR A 7 -10.75 -23.06 25.46
CA THR A 7 -12.16 -23.16 25.04
C THR A 7 -12.93 -21.83 25.12
N SER A 8 -12.35 -20.75 25.68
CA SER A 8 -13.03 -19.46 25.85
C SER A 8 -12.38 -18.30 25.10
N PHE A 9 -11.23 -18.51 24.43
CA PHE A 9 -10.53 -17.41 23.76
C PHE A 9 -11.08 -17.22 22.34
N ASN A 10 -11.68 -16.05 22.09
CA ASN A 10 -12.27 -15.68 20.80
C ASN A 10 -11.29 -14.84 19.99
N GLY A 11 -10.24 -15.48 19.44
CA GLY A 11 -9.19 -14.78 18.69
C GLY A 11 -8.11 -15.70 18.16
N PHE A 12 -7.00 -15.08 17.75
CA PHE A 12 -5.86 -15.77 17.14
C PHE A 12 -4.56 -15.42 17.86
N PHE A 13 -3.57 -16.30 17.74
CA PHE A 13 -2.19 -16.09 18.19
C PHE A 13 -1.29 -15.90 16.96
N LEU A 14 -0.70 -14.72 16.85
CA LEU A 14 0.19 -14.35 15.75
C LEU A 14 1.63 -14.75 16.06
N LEU A 15 2.47 -14.91 15.03
CA LEU A 15 3.90 -15.18 15.19
C LEU A 15 4.68 -13.89 15.42
N SER A 16 5.70 -13.95 16.28
CA SER A 16 6.67 -12.87 16.38
C SER A 16 7.64 -12.92 15.18
N LEU A 17 8.25 -11.78 14.85
CA LEU A 17 9.20 -11.67 13.74
C LEU A 17 10.49 -12.44 13.96
N ALA A 18 10.87 -12.69 15.22
CA ALA A 18 12.15 -13.28 15.56
C ALA A 18 12.03 -14.09 16.86
N ASP A 19 12.88 -15.10 16.98
CA ASP A 19 12.85 -16.02 18.10
C ASP A 19 13.86 -15.68 19.20
N THR A 20 14.92 -14.90 18.86
CA THR A 20 15.95 -14.52 19.83
C THR A 20 15.77 -13.06 20.29
N PRO A 21 16.03 -12.75 21.56
CA PRO A 21 15.84 -11.38 22.08
C PRO A 21 16.61 -10.31 21.32
N SER A 22 17.82 -10.61 20.86
CA SER A 22 18.64 -9.67 20.09
C SER A 22 18.00 -9.34 18.73
N LEU A 23 17.48 -10.36 18.01
CA LEU A 23 16.79 -10.15 16.73
C LEU A 23 15.43 -9.47 16.93
N GLN A 24 14.75 -9.75 18.04
CA GLN A 24 13.48 -9.05 18.39
C GLN A 24 13.72 -7.56 18.60
N ALA A 25 14.76 -7.20 19.35
CA ALA A 25 15.12 -5.81 19.60
C ALA A 25 15.51 -5.12 18.28
N LEU A 26 16.37 -5.76 17.48
CA LEU A 26 16.84 -5.20 16.20
C LEU A 26 15.68 -4.98 15.22
N SER A 27 14.81 -5.99 15.05
CA SER A 27 13.66 -5.88 14.14
C SER A 27 12.67 -4.82 14.62
N SER A 28 12.39 -4.76 15.93
CA SER A 28 11.47 -3.77 16.50
C SER A 28 11.99 -2.35 16.30
N ILE A 29 13.28 -2.12 16.55
CA ILE A 29 13.92 -0.80 16.35
C ILE A 29 13.86 -0.43 14.85
N THR A 30 14.17 -1.37 13.97
CA THR A 30 14.14 -1.14 12.51
C THR A 30 12.73 -0.73 12.06
N PHE A 31 11.70 -1.49 12.45
CA PHE A 31 10.32 -1.17 12.08
C PHE A 31 9.84 0.14 12.71
N LEU A 32 10.27 0.44 13.95
CA LEU A 32 9.93 1.70 14.61
C LEU A 32 10.53 2.89 13.85
N ILE A 33 11.82 2.81 13.48
CA ILE A 33 12.50 3.86 12.70
C ILE A 33 11.79 4.06 11.36
N MET A 34 11.52 2.97 10.63
CA MET A 34 10.82 3.02 9.34
C MET A 34 9.44 3.66 9.48
N TYR A 35 8.69 3.29 10.51
CA TYR A 35 7.35 3.82 10.79
C TYR A 35 7.40 5.32 11.06
N ILE A 36 8.32 5.77 11.92
CA ILE A 36 8.50 7.20 12.22
C ILE A 36 8.88 7.98 10.96
N LEU A 37 9.78 7.43 10.14
CA LEU A 37 10.17 8.05 8.86
C LEU A 37 8.98 8.14 7.90
N THR A 38 8.18 7.09 7.78
CA THR A 38 6.97 7.08 6.94
C THR A 38 5.99 8.16 7.39
N LEU A 39 5.69 8.21 8.70
CA LEU A 39 4.78 9.24 9.24
C LEU A 39 5.32 10.64 9.00
N SER A 40 6.62 10.87 9.28
CA SER A 40 7.26 12.18 9.17
C SER A 40 7.27 12.69 7.73
N ILE A 41 7.71 11.85 6.78
CA ILE A 41 7.81 12.23 5.36
C ILE A 41 6.41 12.53 4.79
N ASN A 42 5.44 11.66 5.05
CA ASN A 42 4.07 11.86 4.55
C ASN A 42 3.41 13.09 5.19
N ALA A 43 3.58 13.31 6.49
CA ALA A 43 3.09 14.50 7.17
C ALA A 43 3.72 15.76 6.56
N LEU A 44 5.03 15.76 6.29
CA LEU A 44 5.71 16.89 5.64
C LEU A 44 5.13 17.17 4.24
N ILE A 45 4.84 16.13 3.46
CA ILE A 45 4.20 16.28 2.12
C ILE A 45 2.83 16.96 2.29
N LEU A 46 2.00 16.47 3.22
CA LEU A 46 0.66 17.03 3.47
C LEU A 46 0.73 18.49 3.90
N ILE A 47 1.63 18.81 4.82
CA ILE A 47 1.87 20.18 5.31
C ILE A 47 2.35 21.09 4.16
N ALA A 48 3.35 20.64 3.39
CA ALA A 48 3.90 21.41 2.27
C ALA A 48 2.83 21.72 1.22
N VAL A 49 1.99 20.73 0.87
CA VAL A 49 0.90 20.92 -0.09
C VAL A 49 -0.15 21.87 0.47
N ARG A 50 -0.44 21.81 1.78
CA ARG A 50 -1.44 22.67 2.42
C ARG A 50 -1.00 24.13 2.45
N ILE A 51 0.28 24.39 2.76
CA ILE A 51 0.80 25.75 2.96
C ILE A 51 1.11 26.45 1.62
N ASN A 52 1.66 25.70 0.65
CA ASN A 52 2.18 26.29 -0.58
C ASN A 52 1.14 26.24 -1.71
N LEU A 53 0.55 27.39 -2.03
CA LEU A 53 -0.46 27.52 -3.09
C LEU A 53 0.05 27.09 -4.48
N ARG A 54 1.38 27.14 -4.72
CA ARG A 54 1.98 26.66 -5.97
C ARG A 54 1.87 25.14 -6.14
N LEU A 55 1.64 24.42 -5.04
CA LEU A 55 1.47 22.96 -5.04
C LEU A 55 -0.01 22.56 -5.16
N HIS A 56 -0.93 23.51 -5.34
CA HIS A 56 -2.36 23.21 -5.51
C HIS A 56 -2.65 22.79 -6.97
N THR A 57 -2.06 21.68 -7.39
CA THR A 57 -2.28 21.07 -8.72
C THR A 57 -2.88 19.68 -8.56
N PRO A 58 -3.51 19.12 -9.62
CA PRO A 58 -4.05 17.73 -9.56
C PRO A 58 -3.03 16.70 -9.06
N MET A 59 -1.81 16.77 -9.57
CA MET A 59 -0.73 15.86 -9.14
C MET A 59 -0.52 15.85 -7.62
N TYR A 60 -0.40 17.04 -7.01
CA TYR A 60 -0.17 17.13 -5.55
C TYR A 60 -1.41 16.77 -4.74
N PHE A 61 -2.60 16.96 -5.32
CA PHE A 61 -3.85 16.47 -4.71
C PHE A 61 -3.86 14.95 -4.63
N PHE A 62 -3.49 14.25 -5.72
CA PHE A 62 -3.36 12.78 -5.72
C PHE A 62 -2.25 12.32 -4.79
N LEU A 63 -1.12 13.01 -4.78
CA LEU A 63 0.02 12.73 -3.90
C LEU A 63 -0.38 12.86 -2.41
N SER A 64 -1.20 13.84 -2.07
CA SER A 64 -1.72 13.99 -0.69
C SER A 64 -2.59 12.79 -0.29
N ASN A 65 -3.42 12.29 -1.20
CA ASN A 65 -4.21 11.09 -0.95
C ASN A 65 -3.30 9.86 -0.78
N LEU A 66 -2.28 9.73 -1.61
CA LEU A 66 -1.29 8.66 -1.49
C LEU A 66 -0.60 8.71 -0.11
N SER A 67 -0.21 9.90 0.34
CA SER A 67 0.40 10.09 1.67
C SER A 67 -0.54 9.67 2.81
N ILE A 68 -1.84 9.95 2.70
CA ILE A 68 -2.85 9.50 3.68
C ILE A 68 -2.93 7.97 3.68
N ILE A 69 -2.94 7.36 2.51
CA ILE A 69 -2.99 5.90 2.34
C ILE A 69 -1.74 5.25 2.96
N ASP A 70 -0.54 5.76 2.69
CA ASP A 70 0.73 5.24 3.22
C ASP A 70 0.76 5.29 4.76
N ILE A 71 0.30 6.41 5.35
CA ILE A 71 0.15 6.54 6.81
C ILE A 71 -0.80 5.46 7.33
N GLY A 72 -1.93 5.28 6.65
CA GLY A 72 -2.94 4.30 7.05
C GLY A 72 -2.44 2.87 6.98
N ILE A 73 -1.79 2.48 5.87
CA ILE A 73 -1.24 1.12 5.68
C ILE A 73 -0.19 0.82 6.77
N SER A 74 0.78 1.71 6.96
CA SER A 74 1.81 1.51 7.99
C SER A 74 1.21 1.44 9.39
N THR A 75 0.22 2.28 9.69
CA THR A 75 -0.45 2.32 11.02
C THR A 75 -1.31 1.07 11.25
N SER A 76 -1.85 0.45 10.22
CA SER A 76 -2.68 -0.76 10.36
C SER A 76 -1.86 -2.01 10.76
N VAL A 77 -0.56 -2.03 10.46
CA VAL A 77 0.28 -3.23 10.67
C VAL A 77 1.39 -2.99 11.70
N VAL A 78 2.19 -1.92 11.52
CA VAL A 78 3.48 -1.77 12.24
C VAL A 78 3.33 -1.65 13.75
N PRO A 79 2.39 -0.88 14.32
CA PRO A 79 2.27 -0.79 15.78
C PRO A 79 1.99 -2.15 16.45
N LYS A 80 1.06 -2.92 15.92
CA LYS A 80 0.74 -4.26 16.44
C LYS A 80 1.93 -5.20 16.29
N LEU A 81 2.63 -5.15 15.16
CA LEU A 81 3.84 -5.95 14.89
C LEU A 81 4.93 -5.68 15.94
N ILE A 82 5.19 -4.41 16.27
CA ILE A 82 6.18 -4.00 17.27
C ILE A 82 5.75 -4.54 18.66
N ILE A 83 4.48 -4.35 19.03
CA ILE A 83 3.95 -4.82 20.33
C ILE A 83 4.15 -6.34 20.45
N ILE A 84 3.73 -7.12 19.47
CA ILE A 84 3.87 -8.59 19.47
C ILE A 84 5.33 -9.01 19.64
N THR A 85 6.23 -8.31 18.93
CA THR A 85 7.66 -8.66 18.93
C THR A 85 8.33 -8.36 20.27
N ILE A 86 7.99 -7.22 20.90
CA ILE A 86 8.60 -6.80 22.17
C ILE A 86 7.98 -7.53 23.38
N THR A 87 6.65 -7.54 23.47
CA THR A 87 5.95 -8.03 24.68
C THR A 87 5.70 -9.53 24.67
N GLN A 88 5.86 -10.18 23.52
CA GLN A 88 5.49 -11.58 23.29
C GLN A 88 3.99 -11.84 23.53
N TYR A 89 3.17 -10.78 23.64
CA TYR A 89 1.72 -10.87 23.74
C TYR A 89 1.16 -11.04 22.33
N LYS A 90 1.08 -12.29 21.93
CA LYS A 90 0.83 -12.69 20.51
C LYS A 90 -0.65 -12.73 20.15
N SER A 91 -1.56 -12.50 21.11
CA SER A 91 -2.99 -12.62 20.86
C SER A 91 -3.57 -11.40 20.14
N ILE A 92 -4.56 -11.67 19.29
CA ILE A 92 -5.40 -10.67 18.63
C ILE A 92 -6.84 -11.18 18.64
N SER A 93 -7.78 -10.30 18.98
CA SER A 93 -9.21 -10.68 18.96
C SER A 93 -9.70 -10.85 17.52
N LEU A 94 -10.80 -11.58 17.31
CA LEU A 94 -11.43 -11.71 15.99
C LEU A 94 -11.80 -10.34 15.41
N LEU A 95 -12.32 -9.45 16.26
CA LEU A 95 -12.72 -8.10 15.84
C LEU A 95 -11.49 -7.28 15.41
N ASP A 96 -10.41 -7.28 16.22
CA ASP A 96 -9.19 -6.53 15.88
C ASP A 96 -8.55 -7.06 14.58
N CYS A 97 -8.59 -8.38 14.38
CA CYS A 97 -8.13 -9.03 13.16
C CYS A 97 -8.95 -8.58 11.94
N ALA A 98 -10.30 -8.58 12.07
CA ALA A 98 -11.21 -8.12 11.01
C ALA A 98 -10.99 -6.64 10.67
N VAL A 99 -10.82 -5.79 11.69
CA VAL A 99 -10.57 -4.36 11.54
C VAL A 99 -9.20 -4.13 10.85
N GLN A 100 -8.17 -4.87 11.26
CA GLN A 100 -6.84 -4.80 10.65
C GLN A 100 -6.92 -5.17 9.15
N ILE A 101 -7.55 -6.28 8.81
CA ILE A 101 -7.71 -6.74 7.42
C ILE A 101 -8.51 -5.70 6.62
N PHE A 102 -9.61 -5.18 7.20
CA PHE A 102 -10.46 -4.21 6.50
C PHE A 102 -9.67 -2.96 6.10
N PHE A 103 -9.02 -2.32 7.06
CA PHE A 103 -8.27 -1.08 6.76
C PHE A 103 -7.09 -1.34 5.85
N HIS A 104 -6.31 -2.40 6.12
CA HIS A 104 -5.15 -2.74 5.32
C HIS A 104 -5.55 -2.99 3.85
N SER A 105 -6.51 -3.88 3.60
CA SER A 105 -6.89 -4.23 2.22
C SER A 105 -7.64 -3.09 1.51
N ALA A 106 -8.47 -2.32 2.22
CA ALA A 106 -9.13 -1.14 1.62
C ALA A 106 -8.09 -0.13 1.11
N LEU A 107 -7.07 0.15 1.92
CA LEU A 107 -6.02 1.11 1.58
C LEU A 107 -5.13 0.59 0.44
N VAL A 108 -4.75 -0.69 0.46
CA VAL A 108 -3.95 -1.31 -0.62
C VAL A 108 -4.69 -1.24 -1.96
N VAL A 109 -5.98 -1.56 -1.99
CA VAL A 109 -6.78 -1.48 -3.23
C VAL A 109 -6.93 -0.01 -3.67
N THR A 110 -7.17 0.90 -2.73
CA THR A 110 -7.27 2.34 -3.03
C THR A 110 -5.96 2.85 -3.66
N GLU A 111 -4.81 2.45 -3.12
CA GLU A 111 -3.49 2.79 -3.65
C GLU A 111 -3.33 2.28 -5.09
N CYS A 112 -3.66 1.02 -5.33
CA CYS A 112 -3.61 0.38 -6.64
C CYS A 112 -4.33 1.20 -7.71
N VAL A 113 -5.60 1.58 -7.44
CA VAL A 113 -6.43 2.35 -8.38
C VAL A 113 -5.92 3.80 -8.49
N LEU A 114 -5.48 4.40 -7.38
CA LEU A 114 -4.96 5.77 -7.36
C LEU A 114 -3.69 5.91 -8.23
N LEU A 115 -2.80 4.91 -8.22
CA LEU A 115 -1.62 4.90 -9.09
C LEU A 115 -1.99 4.93 -10.57
N ALA A 116 -3.07 4.25 -10.96
CA ALA A 116 -3.59 4.32 -12.34
C ALA A 116 -4.15 5.71 -12.67
N VAL A 117 -4.86 6.34 -11.73
CA VAL A 117 -5.34 7.73 -11.87
C VAL A 117 -4.16 8.70 -12.03
N MET A 118 -3.08 8.49 -11.26
CA MET A 118 -1.86 9.32 -11.35
C MET A 118 -1.15 9.13 -12.71
N ALA A 119 -1.16 7.91 -13.26
CA ALA A 119 -0.63 7.66 -14.61
C ALA A 119 -1.46 8.40 -15.68
N TYR A 120 -2.78 8.43 -15.54
CA TYR A 120 -3.68 9.19 -16.40
C TYR A 120 -3.41 10.70 -16.28
N ASP A 121 -3.19 11.22 -15.08
CA ASP A 121 -2.79 12.62 -14.86
C ASP A 121 -1.49 12.94 -15.60
N ARG A 122 -0.47 12.07 -15.49
CA ARG A 122 0.79 12.25 -16.23
C ARG A 122 0.57 12.25 -17.74
N TYR A 123 -0.22 11.28 -18.24
CA TYR A 123 -0.57 11.21 -19.66
C TYR A 123 -1.23 12.50 -20.16
N THR A 124 -2.24 13.00 -19.46
CA THR A 124 -2.94 14.22 -19.89
C THR A 124 -2.02 15.46 -19.81
N ALA A 125 -1.16 15.55 -18.80
CA ALA A 125 -0.22 16.68 -18.65
C ALA A 125 0.83 16.72 -19.78
N ILE A 126 1.30 15.56 -20.25
CA ILE A 126 2.39 15.46 -21.22
C ILE A 126 1.85 15.38 -22.67
N CYS A 127 0.83 14.55 -22.90
CA CYS A 127 0.30 14.27 -24.26
C CYS A 127 -0.80 15.24 -24.68
N LYS A 128 -1.50 15.87 -23.72
CA LYS A 128 -2.64 16.78 -24.01
C LYS A 128 -2.53 18.09 -23.23
N PRO A 129 -1.39 18.82 -23.29
CA PRO A 129 -1.16 19.97 -22.42
C PRO A 129 -2.19 21.10 -22.60
N LEU A 130 -2.68 21.31 -23.80
CA LEU A 130 -3.68 22.37 -24.09
C LEU A 130 -5.05 22.09 -23.45
N HIS A 131 -5.37 20.82 -23.23
CA HIS A 131 -6.65 20.40 -22.66
C HIS A 131 -6.52 19.97 -21.17
N TYR A 132 -5.32 20.09 -20.58
CA TYR A 132 -5.04 19.56 -19.25
C TYR A 132 -5.97 20.17 -18.19
N ASN A 133 -6.11 21.50 -18.17
CA ASN A 133 -6.92 22.19 -17.17
C ASN A 133 -8.43 21.88 -17.29
N THR A 134 -8.89 21.58 -18.51
CA THR A 134 -10.29 21.19 -18.77
C THR A 134 -10.55 19.77 -18.32
N LEU A 135 -9.63 18.84 -18.68
CA LEU A 135 -9.74 17.42 -18.36
C LEU A 135 -9.53 17.15 -16.87
N MET A 136 -8.51 17.78 -16.27
CA MET A 136 -8.13 17.58 -14.87
C MET A 136 -8.69 18.70 -13.96
N ASN A 137 -9.97 19.05 -14.18
CA ASN A 137 -10.62 20.06 -13.34
C ASN A 137 -10.87 19.51 -11.91
N LYS A 138 -11.08 20.41 -10.95
CA LYS A 138 -11.23 20.07 -9.53
C LYS A 138 -12.32 19.03 -9.26
N ARG A 139 -13.48 19.17 -9.91
CA ARG A 139 -14.60 18.22 -9.72
C ARG A 139 -14.21 16.83 -10.18
N PHE A 140 -13.60 16.71 -11.34
CA PHE A 140 -13.14 15.44 -11.90
C PHE A 140 -12.11 14.76 -10.98
N CYS A 141 -11.10 15.52 -10.50
CA CYS A 141 -10.08 14.98 -9.60
C CYS A 141 -10.69 14.45 -8.29
N ILE A 142 -11.62 15.20 -7.70
CA ILE A 142 -12.33 14.78 -6.47
C ILE A 142 -13.14 13.51 -6.75
N SER A 143 -13.86 13.46 -7.88
CA SER A 143 -14.65 12.27 -8.26
C SER A 143 -13.77 11.04 -8.44
N MET A 144 -12.63 11.18 -9.11
CA MET A 144 -11.68 10.06 -9.30
C MET A 144 -11.18 9.52 -7.96
N VAL A 145 -10.80 10.40 -7.04
CA VAL A 145 -10.34 10.00 -5.70
C VAL A 145 -11.49 9.32 -4.92
N ALA A 146 -12.69 9.89 -4.97
CA ALA A 146 -13.86 9.31 -4.31
C ALA A 146 -14.14 7.88 -4.82
N VAL A 147 -14.00 7.67 -6.14
CA VAL A 147 -14.15 6.33 -6.75
C VAL A 147 -13.04 5.40 -6.24
N CYS A 148 -11.78 5.85 -6.15
CA CYS A 148 -10.68 5.02 -5.62
C CYS A 148 -11.01 4.53 -4.19
N TRP A 149 -11.41 5.44 -3.31
CA TRP A 149 -11.76 5.11 -1.92
C TRP A 149 -13.00 4.19 -1.87
N ALA A 150 -14.02 4.44 -2.69
CA ALA A 150 -15.22 3.61 -2.75
C ALA A 150 -14.88 2.17 -3.19
N VAL A 151 -14.07 2.02 -4.24
CA VAL A 151 -13.63 0.70 -4.74
C VAL A 151 -12.87 -0.05 -3.64
N GLY A 152 -11.93 0.61 -2.97
CA GLY A 152 -11.17 0.00 -1.87
C GLY A 152 -12.06 -0.46 -0.73
N CYS A 153 -12.94 0.42 -0.25
CA CYS A 153 -13.85 0.11 0.87
C CYS A 153 -14.85 -1.00 0.52
N ILE A 154 -15.45 -0.94 -0.67
CA ILE A 154 -16.45 -1.96 -1.11
C ILE A 154 -15.77 -3.32 -1.25
N ASN A 155 -14.62 -3.38 -1.92
CA ASN A 155 -13.86 -4.62 -2.09
C ASN A 155 -13.48 -5.23 -0.73
N SER A 156 -12.94 -4.41 0.17
CA SER A 156 -12.52 -4.86 1.50
C SER A 156 -13.71 -5.32 2.34
N SER A 157 -14.82 -4.56 2.34
CA SER A 157 -16.06 -4.94 3.07
C SER A 157 -16.55 -6.31 2.60
N PHE A 158 -16.60 -6.53 1.29
CA PHE A 158 -17.05 -7.80 0.71
C PHE A 158 -16.16 -8.96 1.20
N HIS A 159 -14.85 -8.86 1.02
CA HIS A 159 -13.93 -9.96 1.35
C HIS A 159 -13.83 -10.21 2.86
N VAL A 160 -13.84 -9.16 3.69
CA VAL A 160 -13.83 -9.32 5.15
C VAL A 160 -15.13 -10.02 5.62
N THR A 161 -16.27 -9.49 5.20
CA THR A 161 -17.57 -10.08 5.59
C THR A 161 -17.66 -11.54 5.15
N TYR A 162 -17.23 -11.83 3.92
CA TYR A 162 -17.26 -13.17 3.34
C TYR A 162 -16.31 -14.12 4.10
N THR A 163 -15.09 -13.69 4.42
CA THR A 163 -14.09 -14.49 5.14
C THR A 163 -14.52 -14.78 6.58
N PHE A 164 -15.09 -13.78 7.29
CA PHE A 164 -15.50 -13.95 8.69
C PHE A 164 -16.82 -14.75 8.87
N GLN A 165 -17.43 -15.22 7.78
CA GLN A 165 -18.48 -16.24 7.82
C GLN A 165 -17.93 -17.66 7.98
N LEU A 166 -16.62 -17.86 7.73
CA LEU A 166 -15.97 -19.16 7.86
C LEU A 166 -15.82 -19.58 9.33
N PRO A 167 -16.02 -20.87 9.65
CA PRO A 167 -15.73 -21.40 10.99
C PRO A 167 -14.23 -21.59 11.17
N PHE A 168 -13.64 -20.90 12.14
CA PHE A 168 -12.22 -21.01 12.49
C PHE A 168 -12.07 -21.99 13.66
N CYS A 169 -11.85 -23.26 13.38
CA CYS A 169 -11.81 -24.32 14.38
C CYS A 169 -10.58 -25.25 14.23
N ARG A 170 -9.77 -25.06 13.18
CA ARG A 170 -8.61 -25.94 12.94
C ARG A 170 -7.45 -25.59 13.86
N SER A 171 -7.19 -24.29 14.09
CA SER A 171 -6.13 -23.80 14.97
C SER A 171 -6.39 -22.33 15.31
N HIS A 172 -6.01 -21.92 16.51
CA HIS A 172 -5.95 -20.51 16.88
C HIS A 172 -4.58 -19.89 16.56
N HIS A 173 -3.61 -20.65 16.09
CA HIS A 173 -2.27 -20.17 15.77
C HIS A 173 -2.18 -19.83 14.28
N ILE A 174 -1.99 -18.54 14.01
CA ILE A 174 -1.74 -17.99 12.67
C ILE A 174 -0.23 -17.94 12.44
N ASN A 175 0.24 -18.63 11.40
CA ASN A 175 1.67 -18.70 11.08
C ASN A 175 2.15 -17.45 10.33
N HIS A 176 1.72 -16.26 10.84
CA HIS A 176 2.05 -14.95 10.29
C HIS A 176 2.07 -13.88 11.38
N PHE A 177 2.75 -12.76 11.12
CA PHE A 177 2.94 -11.69 12.09
C PHE A 177 1.84 -10.59 12.05
N PHE A 178 0.88 -10.69 11.14
CA PHE A 178 -0.33 -9.84 11.10
C PHE A 178 -1.47 -10.63 10.45
N CYS A 179 -2.69 -10.13 10.63
CA CYS A 179 -3.87 -10.75 10.01
C CYS A 179 -3.97 -10.37 8.53
N GLU A 180 -4.09 -11.40 7.70
CA GLU A 180 -4.42 -11.24 6.27
C GLU A 180 -5.31 -12.40 5.82
N ILE A 181 -6.12 -12.15 4.80
CA ILE A 181 -7.17 -13.09 4.37
C ILE A 181 -6.60 -14.47 3.99
N PRO A 182 -5.52 -14.60 3.18
CA PRO A 182 -5.02 -15.93 2.81
C PRO A 182 -4.60 -16.79 4.00
N VAL A 183 -4.09 -16.14 5.05
CA VAL A 183 -3.65 -16.87 6.24
C VAL A 183 -4.84 -17.40 7.06
N LEU A 184 -5.97 -16.67 7.08
CA LEU A 184 -7.19 -17.11 7.75
C LEU A 184 -7.79 -18.36 7.09
N PHE A 185 -7.57 -18.56 5.79
CA PHE A 185 -8.02 -19.76 5.10
C PHE A 185 -7.35 -21.01 5.65
N SER A 186 -6.09 -20.92 6.08
CA SER A 186 -5.33 -22.06 6.62
C SER A 186 -5.87 -22.55 7.98
N VAL A 187 -6.59 -21.71 8.72
CA VAL A 187 -7.14 -22.03 10.05
C VAL A 187 -8.66 -22.31 10.01
N SER A 188 -9.25 -22.27 8.81
CA SER A 188 -10.67 -22.64 8.60
C SER A 188 -10.85 -24.16 8.57
N CYS A 189 -11.97 -24.63 9.07
CA CYS A 189 -12.40 -26.03 8.96
C CYS A 189 -13.18 -26.33 7.70
N GLN A 190 -13.72 -25.29 7.08
CA GLN A 190 -14.49 -25.41 5.85
C GLN A 190 -13.58 -25.25 4.64
N ASP A 191 -14.00 -25.84 3.51
CA ASP A 191 -13.32 -25.65 2.23
C ASP A 191 -13.35 -24.16 1.85
N THR A 192 -12.17 -23.60 1.57
CA THR A 192 -11.97 -22.18 1.28
C THR A 192 -11.82 -21.91 -0.23
N TRP A 193 -11.98 -22.91 -1.08
CA TRP A 193 -11.72 -22.81 -2.52
C TRP A 193 -12.47 -21.63 -3.18
N PHE A 194 -13.76 -21.49 -2.88
CA PHE A 194 -14.56 -20.36 -3.42
C PHE A 194 -14.10 -19.01 -2.92
N HIS A 195 -13.70 -18.92 -1.64
CA HIS A 195 -13.18 -17.69 -1.03
C HIS A 195 -11.87 -17.28 -1.67
N GLU A 196 -10.96 -18.24 -1.86
CA GLU A 196 -9.66 -18.03 -2.50
C GLU A 196 -9.84 -17.56 -3.94
N ILE A 197 -10.67 -18.24 -4.74
CA ILE A 197 -10.92 -17.89 -6.12
C ILE A 197 -11.55 -16.49 -6.22
N SER A 198 -12.53 -16.16 -5.38
CA SER A 198 -13.15 -14.82 -5.40
C SER A 198 -12.13 -13.72 -5.14
N MET A 199 -11.24 -13.95 -4.18
CA MET A 199 -10.15 -13.01 -3.84
C MET A 199 -9.17 -12.86 -5.02
N TYR A 200 -8.75 -13.98 -5.63
CA TYR A 200 -7.82 -13.95 -6.78
C TYR A 200 -8.46 -13.27 -7.99
N ILE A 201 -9.72 -13.53 -8.28
CA ILE A 201 -10.45 -12.88 -9.39
C ILE A 201 -10.51 -11.37 -9.15
N ALA A 202 -10.89 -10.93 -7.94
CA ALA A 202 -10.94 -9.51 -7.60
C ALA A 202 -9.55 -8.85 -7.74
N ALA A 203 -8.51 -9.49 -7.21
CA ALA A 203 -7.13 -8.99 -7.29
C ALA A 203 -6.65 -8.91 -8.75
N CYS A 204 -6.95 -9.94 -9.56
CA CYS A 204 -6.61 -9.94 -11.00
C CYS A 204 -7.36 -8.84 -11.75
N ILE A 205 -8.67 -8.71 -11.55
CA ILE A 205 -9.46 -7.69 -12.25
C ILE A 205 -8.95 -6.29 -11.89
N LEU A 206 -8.86 -5.96 -10.60
CA LEU A 206 -8.46 -4.63 -10.15
C LEU A 206 -7.00 -4.34 -10.50
N GLY A 207 -6.11 -5.30 -10.22
CA GLY A 207 -4.67 -5.16 -10.46
C GLY A 207 -4.33 -5.07 -11.95
N LEU A 208 -4.94 -5.94 -12.80
CA LEU A 208 -4.67 -5.93 -14.24
C LEU A 208 -5.25 -4.67 -14.90
N ILE A 209 -6.47 -4.27 -14.55
CA ILE A 209 -7.07 -3.04 -15.12
C ILE A 209 -6.18 -1.84 -14.78
N ALA A 210 -5.77 -1.70 -13.53
CA ALA A 210 -4.90 -0.60 -13.11
C ALA A 210 -3.53 -0.68 -13.82
N PHE A 211 -2.91 -1.85 -13.84
CA PHE A 211 -1.61 -2.06 -14.49
C PHE A 211 -1.66 -1.77 -16.00
N ILE A 212 -2.67 -2.26 -16.69
CA ILE A 212 -2.87 -2.03 -18.14
C ILE A 212 -3.07 -0.53 -18.40
N SER A 213 -3.86 0.16 -17.56
CA SER A 213 -4.09 1.61 -17.67
C SER A 213 -2.77 2.39 -17.52
N ILE A 214 -1.93 2.00 -16.57
CA ILE A 214 -0.59 2.58 -16.36
C ILE A 214 0.27 2.31 -17.60
N LEU A 215 0.31 1.08 -18.07
CA LEU A 215 1.11 0.67 -19.23
C LEU A 215 0.74 1.48 -20.49
N PHE A 216 -0.56 1.57 -20.82
CA PHE A 216 -1.04 2.37 -21.94
C PHE A 216 -0.65 3.85 -21.78
N SER A 217 -0.85 4.43 -20.60
CA SER A 217 -0.47 5.82 -20.32
C SER A 217 1.03 6.04 -20.62
N TYR A 218 1.89 5.12 -20.17
CA TYR A 218 3.34 5.25 -20.36
C TYR A 218 3.79 4.98 -21.80
N ILE A 219 3.13 4.10 -22.56
CA ILE A 219 3.43 3.91 -23.97
C ILE A 219 3.23 5.26 -24.72
N TYR A 220 2.10 5.94 -24.49
CA TYR A 220 1.81 7.23 -25.11
C TYR A 220 2.76 8.34 -24.62
N ILE A 221 3.07 8.37 -23.33
CA ILE A 221 4.01 9.33 -22.73
C ILE A 221 5.39 9.19 -23.38
N ILE A 222 5.92 7.96 -23.46
CA ILE A 222 7.26 7.69 -24.03
C ILE A 222 7.27 8.12 -25.49
N SER A 223 6.25 7.72 -26.27
CA SER A 223 6.13 8.12 -27.67
C SER A 223 6.16 9.66 -27.83
N THR A 224 5.41 10.37 -27.00
CA THR A 224 5.34 11.84 -27.04
C THR A 224 6.68 12.46 -26.63
N VAL A 225 7.31 11.96 -25.56
CA VAL A 225 8.57 12.49 -25.01
C VAL A 225 9.72 12.30 -26.02
N LEU A 226 9.75 11.17 -26.74
CA LEU A 226 10.77 10.92 -27.77
C LEU A 226 10.65 11.92 -28.92
N ASN A 227 9.47 12.47 -29.19
CA ASN A 227 9.22 13.46 -30.22
C ASN A 227 9.50 14.91 -29.77
N ILE A 228 9.82 15.15 -28.50
CA ILE A 228 10.19 16.48 -28.00
C ILE A 228 11.58 16.85 -28.53
N ARG A 229 11.66 17.97 -29.25
CA ARG A 229 12.91 18.44 -29.89
C ARG A 229 13.93 18.97 -28.86
N SER A 230 13.46 19.60 -27.78
CA SER A 230 14.40 20.18 -26.79
C SER A 230 14.90 19.10 -25.81
N THR A 231 16.20 19.00 -25.65
CA THR A 231 16.85 18.05 -24.72
C THR A 231 16.45 18.34 -23.28
N GLU A 232 16.34 19.60 -22.89
CA GLU A 232 15.93 20.02 -21.55
C GLU A 232 14.48 19.60 -21.24
N GLY A 233 13.56 19.84 -22.18
CA GLY A 233 12.14 19.42 -22.04
C GLY A 233 11.99 17.91 -21.93
N ARG A 234 12.76 17.17 -22.75
CA ARG A 234 12.79 15.70 -22.71
C ARG A 234 13.30 15.18 -21.36
N HIS A 235 14.41 15.73 -20.86
CA HIS A 235 14.99 15.34 -19.56
C HIS A 235 14.02 15.61 -18.41
N LYS A 236 13.35 16.77 -18.42
CA LYS A 236 12.36 17.13 -17.39
C LYS A 236 11.16 16.17 -17.38
N ALA A 237 10.65 15.82 -18.58
CA ALA A 237 9.54 14.87 -18.72
C ALA A 237 9.95 13.48 -18.20
N PHE A 238 11.14 12.98 -18.58
CA PHE A 238 11.65 11.69 -18.10
C PHE A 238 11.84 11.65 -16.59
N SER A 239 12.38 12.72 -15.99
CA SER A 239 12.59 12.80 -14.54
C SER A 239 11.28 12.68 -13.78
N THR A 240 10.23 13.33 -14.26
CA THR A 240 8.88 13.27 -13.65
C THR A 240 8.27 11.88 -13.79
N CYS A 241 8.43 11.26 -14.95
CA CYS A 241 7.92 9.91 -15.21
C CYS A 241 8.67 8.84 -14.41
N ALA A 242 9.98 8.98 -14.28
CA ALA A 242 10.82 8.02 -13.55
C ALA A 242 10.37 7.86 -12.10
N SER A 243 10.04 8.98 -11.44
CA SER A 243 9.56 8.95 -10.05
C SER A 243 8.28 8.12 -9.90
N HIS A 244 7.30 8.35 -10.77
CA HIS A 244 6.05 7.58 -10.75
C HIS A 244 6.28 6.10 -11.09
N LEU A 245 7.11 5.82 -12.10
CA LEU A 245 7.45 4.43 -12.48
C LEU A 245 8.18 3.70 -11.35
N THR A 246 9.04 4.39 -10.60
CA THR A 246 9.69 3.81 -9.42
C THR A 246 8.64 3.36 -8.38
N VAL A 247 7.68 4.23 -8.06
CA VAL A 247 6.59 3.91 -7.13
C VAL A 247 5.77 2.73 -7.64
N VAL A 248 5.38 2.75 -8.91
CA VAL A 248 4.62 1.66 -9.55
C VAL A 248 5.40 0.34 -9.46
N SER A 249 6.71 0.37 -9.74
CA SER A 249 7.55 -0.83 -9.67
C SER A 249 7.69 -1.38 -8.25
N LEU A 250 7.87 -0.49 -7.27
CA LEU A 250 7.97 -0.87 -5.85
C LEU A 250 6.65 -1.43 -5.33
N TYR A 251 5.54 -0.93 -5.83
CA TYR A 251 4.20 -1.38 -5.47
C TYR A 251 3.85 -2.71 -6.14
N TYR A 252 3.87 -2.75 -7.48
CA TYR A 252 3.40 -3.92 -8.26
C TYR A 252 4.39 -5.08 -8.26
N GLY A 253 5.69 -4.83 -8.12
CA GLY A 253 6.72 -5.87 -8.16
C GLY A 253 6.48 -6.96 -7.11
N PRO A 254 6.47 -6.64 -5.82
CA PRO A 254 6.19 -7.64 -4.78
C PRO A 254 4.80 -8.24 -4.87
N LEU A 255 3.77 -7.44 -5.21
CA LEU A 255 2.40 -7.94 -5.37
C LEU A 255 2.34 -9.00 -6.47
N MET A 256 2.91 -8.73 -7.63
CA MET A 256 2.97 -9.70 -8.73
C MET A 256 3.71 -10.97 -8.30
N PHE A 257 4.83 -10.82 -7.59
CA PHE A 257 5.58 -11.97 -7.09
C PHE A 257 4.72 -12.83 -6.15
N MET A 258 3.94 -12.22 -5.26
CA MET A 258 3.05 -12.94 -4.34
C MET A 258 1.91 -13.67 -5.07
N TYR A 259 1.25 -12.98 -6.01
CA TYR A 259 0.04 -13.52 -6.65
C TYR A 259 0.31 -14.49 -7.81
N PHE A 260 1.43 -14.33 -8.53
CA PHE A 260 1.75 -15.21 -9.68
C PHE A 260 2.51 -16.47 -9.30
N ARG A 261 2.80 -16.69 -8.02
CA ARG A 261 3.52 -17.87 -7.56
C ARG A 261 2.53 -19.00 -7.22
N PRO A 262 2.72 -20.23 -7.78
CA PRO A 262 1.84 -21.36 -7.46
C PRO A 262 1.87 -21.71 -5.96
N HIS A 263 0.71 -21.84 -5.36
CA HIS A 263 0.52 -22.12 -3.92
C HIS A 263 1.19 -23.44 -3.46
N SER A 264 1.33 -24.41 -4.35
CA SER A 264 1.85 -25.76 -4.04
C SER A 264 3.35 -25.78 -3.68
N ARG A 265 4.08 -24.68 -3.90
CA ARG A 265 5.54 -24.61 -3.65
C ARG A 265 5.92 -23.61 -2.55
N ASN A 266 4.96 -23.05 -1.84
CA ASN A 266 5.29 -22.01 -0.86
C ASN A 266 5.64 -22.63 0.50
N SER A 267 6.88 -22.48 0.90
CA SER A 267 7.20 -22.63 2.33
C SER A 267 6.69 -21.39 3.06
N PRO A 268 6.07 -21.53 4.23
CA PRO A 268 5.59 -20.39 5.02
C PRO A 268 6.68 -19.33 5.33
N SER A 269 7.94 -19.75 5.35
CA SER A 269 9.07 -18.84 5.55
C SER A 269 9.24 -17.85 4.39
N ILE A 270 9.00 -18.30 3.14
CA ILE A 270 9.12 -17.43 1.96
C ILE A 270 7.98 -16.40 1.94
N GLU A 271 6.76 -16.83 2.25
CA GLU A 271 5.60 -15.92 2.32
C GLU A 271 5.85 -14.80 3.34
N ARG A 272 6.30 -15.17 4.55
CA ARG A 272 6.67 -14.22 5.59
C ARG A 272 7.76 -13.26 5.13
N THR A 273 8.81 -13.77 4.48
CA THR A 273 9.92 -12.94 3.99
C THR A 273 9.43 -11.92 2.95
N VAL A 274 8.59 -12.35 2.00
CA VAL A 274 8.05 -11.47 0.96
C VAL A 274 7.12 -10.41 1.57
N SER A 275 6.30 -10.78 2.55
CA SER A 275 5.43 -9.83 3.27
C SER A 275 6.26 -8.78 4.04
N ILE A 276 7.37 -9.19 4.65
CA ILE A 276 8.32 -8.26 5.31
C ILE A 276 8.93 -7.32 4.27
N ILE A 277 9.40 -7.85 3.13
CA ILE A 277 9.96 -7.04 2.03
C ILE A 277 8.91 -6.07 1.51
N TYR A 278 7.68 -6.51 1.33
CA TYR A 278 6.57 -5.66 0.88
C TYR A 278 6.32 -4.52 1.85
N LEU A 279 6.23 -4.80 3.14
CA LEU A 279 6.12 -3.76 4.18
C LEU A 279 7.27 -2.76 4.17
N UNK A 280 8.29 -3.24 3.88
CA UNK A 280 9.35 -2.51 3.84
C UNK A 280 9.45 -1.65 2.73
N LEU A 281 9.17 -2.12 1.68
CA LEU A 281 9.10 -1.33 0.45
C LEU A 281 8.00 -0.28 0.53
N GLN A 282 6.89 -0.63 1.05
CA GLN A 282 5.75 0.30 1.25
C GLN A 282 6.10 1.46 2.19
N CYS A 283 6.86 1.23 3.22
CA CYS A 283 7.43 2.31 4.05
C CYS A 283 8.43 3.19 3.28
N UNK A 284 8.93 2.80 2.17
CA UNK A 284 9.79 3.45 1.46
C UNK A 284 9.35 4.15 0.31
N ILE A 285 8.14 3.89 -0.06
CA ILE A 285 7.49 4.59 -1.18
C ILE A 285 7.50 6.12 -0.99
N PRO A 286 7.13 6.67 0.14
CA PRO A 286 7.12 8.12 0.30
C PRO A 286 8.47 8.78 0.08
N SER A 287 9.54 8.13 0.50
CA SER A 287 10.90 8.66 0.29
C SER A 287 11.29 8.66 -1.19
N SER A 288 10.83 7.68 -1.96
CA SER A 288 11.05 7.61 -3.42
C SER A 288 10.29 8.73 -4.15
N ILE A 289 9.08 9.05 -3.72
CA ILE A 289 8.28 10.16 -4.24
C ILE A 289 8.94 11.49 -3.85
N ALA A 290 9.34 11.65 -2.61
CA ALA A 290 10.06 12.85 -2.13
C ALA A 290 11.37 13.10 -2.90
N UNK A 291 11.80 12.17 -3.23
CA UNK A 291 12.91 12.21 -3.95
C UNK A 291 12.78 12.57 -5.30
N GLY A 292 11.91 12.10 -5.88
CA GLY A 292 11.60 12.45 -7.26
C GLY A 292 10.98 13.85 -7.42
N ILE A 293 10.21 14.28 -6.49
CA ILE A 293 9.82 15.67 -6.37
C ILE A 293 11.04 16.39 -5.81
N LYS A 294 11.82 17.00 -6.68
CA LYS A 294 12.88 17.91 -6.23
C LYS A 294 12.26 18.92 -5.25
N ILE A 295 12.37 18.63 -3.97
CA ILE A 295 12.19 19.58 -2.88
C ILE A 295 13.05 20.86 -3.13
N SER A 296 14.00 20.78 -4.08
CA SER A 296 14.83 21.88 -4.58
C SER A 296 14.03 23.08 -5.13
N LYS A 297 12.71 23.00 -5.25
CA LYS A 297 11.86 24.14 -5.63
C LYS A 297 11.10 24.77 -4.45
N LEU A 298 11.18 24.18 -3.26
CA LEU A 298 10.76 24.87 -2.04
C LEU A 298 11.89 25.83 -1.66
N PRO A 299 11.65 27.15 -1.53
CA PRO A 299 12.70 28.03 -1.09
C PRO A 299 13.19 27.60 0.30
N TYR A 300 14.47 27.32 0.40
CA TYR A 300 15.17 26.81 1.60
C TYR A 300 14.83 27.62 2.87
N LYS A 301 14.43 28.89 2.69
CA LYS A 301 14.05 29.78 3.79
C LYS A 301 12.72 29.42 4.47
N GLU A 302 11.85 28.65 3.83
CA GLU A 302 10.56 28.27 4.42
C GLU A 302 10.62 26.96 5.21
N LEU A 303 11.61 26.09 4.90
CA LEU A 303 11.85 24.84 5.66
C LEU A 303 12.62 25.08 6.97
N ALA A 304 13.40 26.18 7.05
CA ALA A 304 14.19 26.50 8.24
C ALA A 304 13.36 27.23 9.33
N ALA A 305 12.08 27.50 9.06
CA ALA A 305 11.17 28.15 10.02
C ALA A 305 10.32 27.17 10.83
N PHE A 306 10.57 25.85 10.65
CA PHE A 306 9.99 24.75 11.42
C PHE A 306 11.10 23.96 12.14
#